data_0f57ccd537b4a1823e2a9d00c24d8da9
#
_entry.id   0f57ccd537b4a1823e2a9d00c24d8da9
#
_cell.length_a   1.000
_cell.length_b   1.000
_cell.length_c   1.000
_cell.angle_alpha   90.00
_cell.angle_beta   90.00
_cell.angle_gamma   90.00
#
_symmetry.space_group_name_H-M   'P 1'
#
loop_
_entity.id
_entity.type
_entity.pdbx_description
1 polymer ?
#
loop_
_entity_poly.entity_id
_entity_poly.type
_entity_poly.pdbx_seq_one_letter_code
_entity_poly.pdbx_strand_id
1 'polypeptide(L)'
;MPMPRKPREKCRVCGKETARPVAIYCSISCQMEYQYHDYIKKWKNGEINGLSSLGLVSPYIKKFLRRKFGNKCCLCNWAAVNPKTGLVPLVADHIDGNWQNNTEENLRLICPNCDSLNPTFAALNKGNGRKNRAPSKRAQEGRLLVR
;
A
#
# COMPACT_ATOMS: atom_id res chain seq x y z
N MET A 1 -34.47 35.35 19.85
CA MET A 1 -33.55 35.71 18.75
C MET A 1 -32.85 34.45 18.33
N PRO A 2 -32.78 34.05 17.03
CA PRO A 2 -31.97 32.92 16.60
C PRO A 2 -30.48 33.24 16.78
N MET A 3 -29.74 32.32 17.38
CA MET A 3 -28.29 32.43 17.54
C MET A 3 -27.61 32.60 16.16
N PRO A 4 -26.62 33.49 16.04
CA PRO A 4 -25.88 33.64 14.79
C PRO A 4 -25.20 32.31 14.44
N ARG A 5 -25.40 31.84 13.20
CA ARG A 5 -24.74 30.60 12.70
C ARG A 5 -23.23 30.85 12.65
N LYS A 6 -22.46 29.93 13.26
CA LYS A 6 -20.99 29.97 13.13
C LYS A 6 -20.60 29.88 11.65
N PRO A 7 -19.62 30.68 11.21
CA PRO A 7 -19.11 30.59 9.84
C PRO A 7 -18.56 29.20 9.55
N ARG A 8 -18.74 28.72 8.32
CA ARG A 8 -18.18 27.45 7.89
C ARG A 8 -16.72 27.63 7.50
N GLU A 9 -15.93 26.60 7.78
CA GLU A 9 -14.51 26.56 7.44
C GLU A 9 -14.28 26.10 6.00
N LYS A 10 -13.13 26.39 5.45
CA LYS A 10 -12.70 25.84 4.15
C LYS A 10 -12.01 24.49 4.33
N CYS A 11 -12.34 23.54 3.46
CA CYS A 11 -11.70 22.22 3.43
C CYS A 11 -10.18 22.37 3.22
N ARG A 12 -9.39 21.72 4.08
CA ARG A 12 -7.92 21.77 4.01
C ARG A 12 -7.31 21.16 2.75
N VAL A 13 -8.08 20.38 1.99
CA VAL A 13 -7.59 19.69 0.78
C VAL A 13 -7.99 20.43 -0.49
N CYS A 14 -9.28 20.77 -0.64
CA CYS A 14 -9.80 21.34 -1.90
C CYS A 14 -10.26 22.81 -1.79
N GLY A 15 -10.21 23.41 -0.59
CA GLY A 15 -10.62 24.80 -0.36
C GLY A 15 -12.14 25.07 -0.43
N LYS A 16 -12.97 24.07 -0.73
CA LYS A 16 -14.43 24.19 -0.73
C LYS A 16 -14.96 24.36 0.68
N GLU A 17 -16.07 25.08 0.82
CA GLU A 17 -16.74 25.25 2.11
C GLU A 17 -17.19 23.89 2.66
N THR A 18 -17.00 23.69 3.97
CA THR A 18 -17.39 22.45 4.65
C THR A 18 -18.89 22.41 4.95
N ALA A 19 -19.45 21.20 5.06
CA ALA A 19 -20.88 21.02 5.35
C ALA A 19 -21.29 21.48 6.75
N ARG A 20 -20.34 21.53 7.70
CA ARG A 20 -20.56 21.91 9.11
C ARG A 20 -19.49 22.89 9.58
N PRO A 21 -19.82 23.82 10.49
CA PRO A 21 -18.86 24.83 11.00
C PRO A 21 -17.61 24.27 11.65
N VAL A 22 -17.67 23.04 12.20
CA VAL A 22 -16.53 22.38 12.89
C VAL A 22 -15.84 21.34 12.01
N ALA A 23 -16.28 21.14 10.77
CA ALA A 23 -15.69 20.15 9.89
C ALA A 23 -14.42 20.71 9.23
N ILE A 24 -13.37 19.91 9.24
CA ILE A 24 -12.06 20.23 8.64
C ILE A 24 -12.03 19.88 7.14
N TYR A 25 -12.83 18.89 6.73
CA TYR A 25 -12.92 18.39 5.36
C TYR A 25 -14.35 18.47 4.83
N CYS A 26 -14.50 18.75 3.54
CA CYS A 26 -15.83 18.83 2.91
C CYS A 26 -16.44 17.44 2.64
N SER A 27 -15.61 16.39 2.60
CA SER A 27 -16.02 15.01 2.32
C SER A 27 -15.05 13.99 2.90
N ILE A 28 -15.48 12.73 3.01
CA ILE A 28 -14.65 11.58 3.38
C ILE A 28 -13.48 11.42 2.40
N SER A 29 -13.71 11.65 1.11
CA SER A 29 -12.67 11.58 0.08
C SER A 29 -11.53 12.57 0.35
N CYS A 30 -11.84 13.82 0.71
CA CYS A 30 -10.83 14.81 1.09
C CYS A 30 -10.10 14.41 2.38
N GLN A 31 -10.81 13.87 3.36
CA GLN A 31 -10.18 13.35 4.58
C GLN A 31 -9.19 12.22 4.29
N MET A 32 -9.60 11.24 3.47
CA MET A 32 -8.74 10.13 3.08
C MET A 32 -7.52 10.57 2.26
N GLU A 33 -7.68 11.55 1.39
CA GLU A 33 -6.57 12.10 0.60
C GLU A 33 -5.58 12.86 1.48
N TYR A 34 -6.06 13.62 2.48
CA TYR A 34 -5.19 14.25 3.47
C TYR A 34 -4.40 13.22 4.28
N GLN A 35 -5.08 12.18 4.79
CA GLN A 35 -4.43 11.11 5.55
C GLN A 35 -3.38 10.36 4.70
N TYR A 36 -3.68 10.14 3.43
CA TYR A 36 -2.73 9.55 2.49
C TYR A 36 -1.48 10.42 2.33
N HIS A 37 -1.63 11.72 2.08
CA HIS A 37 -0.49 12.62 1.91
C HIS A 37 0.34 12.78 3.20
N ASP A 38 -0.32 12.89 4.36
CA ASP A 38 0.36 12.94 5.66
C ASP A 38 1.15 11.66 5.93
N TYR A 39 0.54 10.49 5.67
CA TYR A 39 1.20 9.20 5.80
C TYR A 39 2.43 9.09 4.90
N ILE A 40 2.30 9.42 3.62
CA ILE A 40 3.41 9.34 2.66
C ILE A 40 4.55 10.30 3.03
N LYS A 41 4.21 11.50 3.50
CA LYS A 41 5.21 12.47 3.99
C LYS A 41 5.99 11.89 5.17
N LYS A 42 5.32 11.38 6.19
CA LYS A 42 5.95 10.76 7.37
C LYS A 42 6.81 9.56 7.01
N TRP A 43 6.32 8.72 6.09
CA TRP A 43 7.07 7.58 5.60
C TRP A 43 8.35 7.99 4.86
N LYS A 44 8.28 8.94 3.95
CA LYS A 44 9.46 9.46 3.23
C LYS A 44 10.49 10.14 4.15
N ASN A 45 10.03 10.74 5.23
CA ASN A 45 10.91 11.33 6.26
C ASN A 45 11.49 10.29 7.23
N GLY A 46 11.14 9.01 7.10
CA GLY A 46 11.59 7.95 8.02
C GLY A 46 10.94 7.97 9.41
N GLU A 47 9.87 8.75 9.60
CA GLU A 47 9.15 8.84 10.88
C GLU A 47 8.31 7.58 11.17
N ILE A 48 7.94 6.83 10.11
CA ILE A 48 7.19 5.57 10.18
C ILE A 48 7.83 4.52 9.27
N ASN A 49 7.73 3.25 9.65
CA ASN A 49 8.37 2.13 8.95
C ASN A 49 7.62 1.61 7.72
N GLY A 50 6.46 2.16 7.39
CA GLY A 50 5.68 1.75 6.22
C GLY A 50 4.97 0.40 6.32
N LEU A 51 4.96 -0.24 7.48
CA LEU A 51 4.22 -1.50 7.72
C LEU A 51 2.79 -1.25 8.18
N SER A 52 1.89 -2.13 7.78
CA SER A 52 0.55 -2.25 8.36
C SER A 52 0.62 -3.00 9.70
N SER A 53 -0.49 -3.01 10.46
CA SER A 53 -0.63 -3.79 11.70
C SER A 53 -0.36 -5.30 11.52
N LEU A 54 -0.52 -5.81 10.30
CA LEU A 54 -0.24 -7.21 9.93
C LEU A 54 1.21 -7.44 9.48
N GLY A 55 2.10 -6.45 9.60
CA GLY A 55 3.48 -6.54 9.14
C GLY A 55 3.63 -6.65 7.62
N LEU A 56 2.66 -6.17 6.85
CA LEU A 56 2.70 -6.09 5.39
C LEU A 56 2.98 -4.64 4.97
N VAL A 57 3.48 -4.45 3.75
CA VAL A 57 3.58 -3.11 3.16
C VAL A 57 2.22 -2.41 3.24
N SER A 58 2.20 -1.21 3.78
CA SER A 58 0.98 -0.42 4.01
C SER A 58 0.17 -0.22 2.73
N PRO A 59 -1.17 -0.23 2.80
CA PRO A 59 -2.03 0.13 1.67
C PRO A 59 -1.75 1.52 1.10
N TYR A 60 -1.33 2.47 1.92
CA TYR A 60 -0.93 3.81 1.47
C TYR A 60 0.32 3.77 0.59
N ILE A 61 1.32 2.97 0.95
CA ILE A 61 2.53 2.77 0.14
C ILE A 61 2.18 2.05 -1.16
N LYS A 62 1.34 1.02 -1.13
CA LYS A 62 0.87 0.35 -2.36
C LYS A 62 0.14 1.33 -3.30
N LYS A 63 -0.71 2.21 -2.76
CA LYS A 63 -1.36 3.30 -3.53
C LYS A 63 -0.32 4.25 -4.12
N PHE A 64 0.70 4.62 -3.34
CA PHE A 64 1.80 5.46 -3.79
C PHE A 64 2.59 4.81 -4.94
N LEU A 65 2.97 3.53 -4.80
CA LEU A 65 3.70 2.80 -5.84
C LEU A 65 2.87 2.68 -7.14
N ARG A 66 1.55 2.42 -7.03
CA ARG A 66 0.65 2.41 -8.20
C ARG A 66 0.62 3.76 -8.91
N ARG A 67 0.57 4.86 -8.17
CA ARG A 67 0.63 6.22 -8.76
C ARG A 67 2.01 6.48 -9.37
N LYS A 68 3.09 6.13 -8.69
CA LYS A 68 4.48 6.33 -9.14
C LYS A 68 4.79 5.58 -10.43
N PHE A 69 4.37 4.33 -10.55
CA PHE A 69 4.64 3.45 -11.69
C PHE A 69 3.50 3.40 -12.72
N GLY A 70 2.49 4.26 -12.63
CA GLY A 70 1.39 4.32 -13.59
C GLY A 70 0.55 3.04 -13.64
N ASN A 71 0.37 2.36 -12.49
CA ASN A 71 -0.42 1.13 -12.35
C ASN A 71 0.02 -0.02 -13.31
N LYS A 72 1.31 -0.13 -13.58
CA LYS A 72 1.92 -1.15 -14.43
C LYS A 72 3.21 -1.72 -13.79
N CYS A 73 3.63 -2.89 -14.26
CA CYS A 73 4.90 -3.49 -13.85
C CYS A 73 6.08 -2.58 -14.23
N CYS A 74 6.95 -2.24 -13.28
CA CYS A 74 8.09 -1.37 -13.54
C CYS A 74 9.21 -2.06 -14.34
N LEU A 75 9.20 -3.41 -14.45
CA LEU A 75 10.22 -4.18 -15.17
C LEU A 75 9.82 -4.48 -16.61
N CYS A 76 8.56 -4.86 -16.86
CA CYS A 76 8.11 -5.29 -18.19
C CYS A 76 6.94 -4.47 -18.76
N ASN A 77 6.48 -3.45 -18.06
CA ASN A 77 5.34 -2.59 -18.42
C ASN A 77 3.98 -3.31 -18.51
N TRP A 78 3.88 -4.57 -18.06
CA TRP A 78 2.61 -5.31 -18.08
C TRP A 78 1.55 -4.62 -17.22
N ALA A 79 0.33 -4.49 -17.77
CA ALA A 79 -0.76 -3.74 -17.15
C ALA A 79 -2.15 -4.37 -17.43
N ALA A 80 -2.22 -5.68 -17.68
CA ALA A 80 -3.49 -6.34 -17.96
C ALA A 80 -4.40 -6.30 -16.72
N VAL A 81 -5.64 -5.86 -16.94
CA VAL A 81 -6.65 -5.74 -15.88
C VAL A 81 -7.35 -7.08 -15.69
N ASN A 82 -7.48 -7.50 -14.45
CA ASN A 82 -8.30 -8.66 -14.11
C ASN A 82 -9.78 -8.30 -14.30
N PRO A 83 -10.54 -8.98 -15.18
CA PRO A 83 -11.91 -8.61 -15.53
C PRO A 83 -12.89 -8.72 -14.34
N LYS A 84 -12.59 -9.57 -13.36
CA LYS A 84 -13.44 -9.74 -12.18
C LYS A 84 -13.21 -8.67 -11.12
N THR A 85 -11.96 -8.24 -10.92
CA THR A 85 -11.61 -7.26 -9.87
C THR A 85 -11.49 -5.84 -10.39
N GLY A 86 -11.35 -5.65 -11.71
CA GLY A 86 -11.10 -4.35 -12.33
C GLY A 86 -9.70 -3.78 -12.01
N LEU A 87 -8.81 -4.58 -11.44
CA LEU A 87 -7.48 -4.15 -11.01
C LEU A 87 -6.37 -4.87 -11.78
N VAL A 88 -5.24 -4.19 -11.97
CA VAL A 88 -4.01 -4.83 -12.42
C VAL A 88 -3.38 -5.55 -11.23
N PRO A 89 -3.20 -6.89 -11.26
CA PRO A 89 -2.64 -7.65 -10.14
C PRO A 89 -1.11 -7.44 -10.04
N LEU A 90 -0.72 -6.42 -9.30
CA LEU A 90 0.66 -6.04 -9.07
C LEU A 90 1.07 -6.30 -7.62
N VAL A 91 2.33 -6.66 -7.43
CA VAL A 91 2.96 -6.96 -6.15
C VAL A 91 3.91 -5.81 -5.78
N ALA A 92 3.85 -5.37 -4.52
CA ALA A 92 4.88 -4.50 -3.95
C ALA A 92 6.04 -5.39 -3.49
N ASP A 93 7.16 -5.33 -4.18
CA ASP A 93 8.35 -6.16 -3.99
C ASP A 93 9.47 -5.37 -3.33
N HIS A 94 10.25 -6.04 -2.46
CA HIS A 94 11.47 -5.51 -1.85
C HIS A 94 12.67 -5.93 -2.70
N ILE A 95 13.36 -4.98 -3.28
CA ILE A 95 14.50 -5.23 -4.20
C ILE A 95 15.58 -6.05 -3.52
N ASP A 96 15.87 -5.77 -2.24
CA ASP A 96 16.86 -6.50 -1.42
C ASP A 96 16.31 -7.77 -0.77
N GLY A 97 15.01 -8.07 -0.94
CA GLY A 97 14.32 -9.19 -0.31
C GLY A 97 14.06 -9.02 1.20
N ASN A 98 14.46 -7.93 1.81
CA ASN A 98 14.24 -7.67 3.24
C ASN A 98 12.90 -6.98 3.47
N TRP A 99 11.91 -7.71 4.01
CA TRP A 99 10.57 -7.20 4.30
C TRP A 99 10.51 -6.04 5.29
N GLN A 100 11.57 -5.81 6.06
CA GLN A 100 11.67 -4.70 7.03
C GLN A 100 12.16 -3.40 6.37
N ASN A 101 12.82 -3.49 5.23
CA ASN A 101 13.35 -2.34 4.51
C ASN A 101 12.29 -1.76 3.56
N ASN A 102 11.39 -0.96 4.11
CA ASN A 102 10.28 -0.36 3.36
C ASN A 102 10.58 1.06 2.88
N THR A 103 11.83 1.36 2.53
CA THR A 103 12.20 2.66 1.95
C THR A 103 11.72 2.78 0.50
N GLU A 104 11.54 4.00 0.02
CA GLU A 104 11.05 4.25 -1.34
C GLU A 104 11.97 3.64 -2.41
N GLU A 105 13.28 3.68 -2.18
CA GLU A 105 14.31 3.19 -3.09
C GLU A 105 14.33 1.66 -3.17
N ASN A 106 13.92 0.99 -2.09
CA ASN A 106 13.90 -0.47 -2.00
C ASN A 106 12.57 -1.10 -2.42
N LEU A 107 11.53 -0.29 -2.63
CA LEU A 107 10.22 -0.78 -3.02
C LEU A 107 9.95 -0.55 -4.50
N ARG A 108 9.45 -1.58 -5.17
CA ARG A 108 9.02 -1.53 -6.56
C ARG A 108 7.68 -2.23 -6.75
N LEU A 109 7.04 -1.95 -7.89
CA LEU A 109 5.75 -2.53 -8.26
C LEU A 109 5.94 -3.44 -9.48
N ILE A 110 5.72 -4.75 -9.31
CA ILE A 110 5.97 -5.75 -10.36
C ILE A 110 4.77 -6.67 -10.58
N CYS A 111 4.68 -7.27 -11.77
CA CYS A 111 3.67 -8.27 -12.06
C CYS A 111 4.05 -9.64 -11.45
N PRO A 112 3.09 -10.57 -11.31
CA PRO A 112 3.35 -11.90 -10.75
C PRO A 112 4.43 -12.70 -11.51
N ASN A 113 4.55 -12.52 -12.83
CA ASN A 113 5.59 -13.20 -13.62
C ASN A 113 6.98 -12.67 -13.28
N CYS A 114 7.17 -11.35 -13.24
CA CYS A 114 8.43 -10.75 -12.83
C CYS A 114 8.77 -11.07 -11.37
N ASP A 115 7.76 -11.14 -10.48
CA ASP A 115 7.95 -11.55 -9.09
C ASP A 115 8.48 -12.99 -9.00
N SER A 116 7.90 -13.94 -9.74
CA SER A 116 8.32 -15.35 -9.75
C SER A 116 9.75 -15.56 -10.29
N LEU A 117 10.25 -14.65 -11.13
CA LEU A 117 11.61 -14.69 -11.67
C LEU A 117 12.64 -14.00 -10.76
N ASN A 118 12.20 -13.43 -9.64
CA ASN A 118 13.06 -12.70 -8.72
C ASN A 118 14.01 -13.66 -7.96
N PRO A 119 15.31 -13.33 -7.81
CA PRO A 119 16.23 -14.14 -7.00
C PRO A 119 15.81 -14.29 -5.54
N THR A 120 15.01 -13.34 -5.05
CA THR A 120 14.47 -13.33 -3.68
C THR A 120 13.04 -13.90 -3.58
N PHE A 121 12.55 -14.57 -4.62
CA PHE A 121 11.17 -15.10 -4.65
C PHE A 121 10.99 -16.25 -3.65
N ALA A 122 9.97 -16.14 -2.80
CA ALA A 122 9.52 -17.20 -1.89
C ALA A 122 10.66 -17.88 -1.10
N ALA A 123 10.91 -19.19 -1.34
CA ALA A 123 11.92 -19.97 -0.64
C ALA A 123 13.37 -19.63 -1.00
N LEU A 124 13.60 -18.90 -2.10
CA LEU A 124 14.93 -18.42 -2.49
C LEU A 124 15.42 -17.30 -1.58
N ASN A 125 14.51 -16.58 -0.90
CA ASN A 125 14.81 -15.49 0.03
C ASN A 125 15.21 -16.00 1.43
N LYS A 126 16.23 -16.85 1.50
CA LYS A 126 16.69 -17.44 2.76
C LYS A 126 17.27 -16.40 3.69
N GLY A 127 16.82 -16.43 4.96
CA GLY A 127 17.31 -15.53 6.02
C GLY A 127 16.60 -14.18 6.12
N ASN A 128 15.95 -13.69 5.07
CA ASN A 128 15.26 -12.40 5.05
C ASN A 128 13.73 -12.49 5.18
N GLY A 129 13.19 -13.72 5.32
CA GLY A 129 11.76 -13.96 5.47
C GLY A 129 11.25 -13.66 6.89
N ARG A 130 9.94 -13.45 7.02
CA ARG A 130 9.28 -13.27 8.33
C ARG A 130 9.38 -14.57 9.13
N LYS A 131 9.95 -14.50 10.33
CA LYS A 131 10.17 -15.67 11.22
C LYS A 131 8.89 -16.43 11.58
N ASN A 132 7.74 -15.75 11.66
CA ASN A 132 6.46 -16.31 12.11
C ASN A 132 5.40 -16.36 10.98
N ARG A 133 5.78 -16.47 9.75
CA ARG A 133 4.81 -16.63 8.66
C ARG A 133 4.14 -18.01 8.82
N ALA A 134 2.82 -18.00 9.08
CA ALA A 134 2.04 -19.24 9.07
C ALA A 134 2.25 -19.96 7.72
N PRO A 135 2.50 -21.28 7.73
CA PRO A 135 2.67 -22.05 6.50
C PRO A 135 1.42 -21.88 5.64
N SER A 136 1.60 -21.68 4.33
CA SER A 136 0.47 -21.59 3.40
C SER A 136 -0.37 -22.86 3.47
N LYS A 137 -1.70 -22.77 3.23
CA LYS A 137 -2.60 -23.94 3.19
C LYS A 137 -2.03 -25.07 2.32
N ARG A 138 -1.41 -24.73 1.19
CA ARG A 138 -0.76 -25.69 0.27
C ARG A 138 0.43 -26.42 0.90
N ALA A 139 1.21 -25.78 1.78
CA ALA A 139 2.30 -26.42 2.50
C ALA A 139 1.78 -27.31 3.66
N GLN A 140 0.60 -27.03 4.20
CA GLN A 140 -0.07 -27.88 5.20
C GLN A 140 -0.68 -29.11 4.55
N GLU A 141 -1.28 -29.01 3.36
CA GLU A 141 -1.85 -30.12 2.59
C GLU A 141 -0.76 -31.07 2.09
N GLY A 142 0.41 -30.55 1.65
CA GLY A 142 1.54 -31.38 1.23
C GLY A 142 2.17 -32.22 2.34
N ARG A 143 2.04 -31.82 3.62
CA ARG A 143 2.51 -32.62 4.77
C ARG A 143 1.61 -33.82 5.11
N LEU A 144 0.35 -33.81 4.68
CA LEU A 144 -0.61 -34.90 4.89
C LEU A 144 -0.47 -36.02 3.87
N LEU A 145 0.21 -35.78 2.75
CA LEU A 145 0.40 -36.77 1.66
C LEU A 145 1.72 -37.55 1.75
N VAL A 146 2.55 -37.28 2.76
CA VAL A 146 3.84 -37.96 3.00
C VAL A 146 3.81 -38.71 4.35
N ARG A 147 2.79 -39.57 4.54
CA ARG A 147 2.76 -40.59 5.59
C ARG A 147 2.37 -41.92 4.98
#